data_44b0d8b3afc1c7e4a42646b1976ab26d
#
_entry.id   44b0d8b3afc1c7e4a42646b1976ab26d
#
_cell.length_a   1.000
_cell.length_b   1.000
_cell.length_c   1.000
_cell.angle_alpha   90.00
_cell.angle_beta   90.00
_cell.angle_gamma   90.00
#
_symmetry.space_group_name_H-M   'P 1'
#
loop_
_entity.id
_entity.type
_entity.pdbx_description
1 polymer ?
#
loop_
_entity_poly.entity_id
_entity_poly.type
_entity_poly.pdbx_seq_one_letter_code
_entity_poly.pdbx_strand_id
1 'polypeptide(L)'
;MAFTSALTKHVPFSSPLLRDAGYIDGVWTSGDATKTFDVLNPATGELLASLPDMGAAETRAAIDAAHAAQPGWAARPARERSAILRKWFDLMVANADELAAILTAEMGKPFPEARGEILYAAAYIEWYAEEAKRIYGETIPAPSDDKRMIVIRQPVGVVGTITPWNFPAAMITRKIAPALAVGCTVVSKPAEQTPLTAIALAVLAEQAGIPAGVFNVIVGVDGPAIGRELCGNEKVRKISFTGSTEVGRILMRQCADQIKKVSLELGGNAPFIVFDDADLDAAVEGAIASKYRNAGQTCVCANRLYVQSNVYDAFAAKLAAKVAEMSVGDGFKPGVVIGPLIDEQGLAKVEDHVSDALAKGAKVLTGGKRIDGAGTFFTPTVLTGVARGMKVAREETFGPVAPLFRFETVEDVIAQANDTEFGLAAYFYAGDLKKVWRVAEALEYGMIGINTGLMSSETAPFGGIKQSGLGREGSRHGADDYLEMKYLCIGGV
;
A
#
# COMPACT_ATOMS: atom_id res chain seq x y z
N MET A 1 8.91 -28.03 12.66
CA MET A 1 9.36 -26.65 12.84
C MET A 1 8.59 -25.79 11.84
N ALA A 2 8.00 -24.71 12.27
CA ALA A 2 7.19 -23.86 11.39
C ALA A 2 8.02 -23.08 10.36
N PHE A 3 9.29 -22.80 10.66
CA PHE A 3 10.21 -22.08 9.77
C PHE A 3 11.25 -23.02 9.15
N THR A 4 11.57 -22.79 7.88
CA THR A 4 12.50 -23.62 7.12
C THR A 4 13.89 -22.99 7.01
N SER A 5 14.86 -23.77 6.48
CA SER A 5 16.20 -23.27 6.17
C SER A 5 16.18 -22.16 5.09
N ALA A 6 15.17 -22.13 4.23
CA ALA A 6 15.02 -21.09 3.21
C ALA A 6 14.83 -19.69 3.83
N LEU A 7 14.15 -19.60 4.96
CA LEU A 7 14.03 -18.34 5.73
C LEU A 7 15.24 -18.15 6.65
N THR A 8 15.62 -19.19 7.40
CA THR A 8 16.59 -19.05 8.49
C THR A 8 18.05 -18.88 8.04
N LYS A 9 18.34 -19.05 6.75
CA LYS A 9 19.63 -18.62 6.15
C LYS A 9 19.77 -17.08 6.09
N HIS A 10 18.66 -16.34 6.16
CA HIS A 10 18.65 -14.87 6.10
C HIS A 10 18.26 -14.22 7.43
N VAL A 11 17.43 -14.92 8.23
CA VAL A 11 16.94 -14.44 9.54
C VAL A 11 17.26 -15.51 10.58
N PRO A 12 18.03 -15.23 11.64
CA PRO A 12 18.38 -16.23 12.63
C PRO A 12 17.15 -16.93 13.22
N PHE A 13 17.17 -18.26 13.34
CA PHE A 13 16.06 -19.04 13.93
C PHE A 13 15.72 -18.58 15.36
N SER A 14 16.72 -18.07 16.09
CA SER A 14 16.56 -17.50 17.43
C SER A 14 15.96 -16.10 17.44
N SER A 15 15.65 -15.53 16.28
CA SER A 15 15.09 -14.18 16.22
C SER A 15 13.78 -14.10 16.97
N PRO A 16 13.61 -13.09 17.83
CA PRO A 16 12.34 -12.81 18.48
C PRO A 16 11.25 -12.36 17.51
N LEU A 17 11.62 -11.94 16.26
CA LEU A 17 10.67 -11.46 15.26
C LEU A 17 9.90 -12.59 14.56
N LEU A 18 10.40 -13.81 14.62
CA LEU A 18 9.75 -14.98 14.03
C LEU A 18 8.70 -15.56 14.99
N ARG A 19 7.45 -15.60 14.55
CA ARG A 19 6.33 -16.28 15.21
C ARG A 19 5.53 -17.03 14.16
N ASP A 20 5.06 -18.21 14.52
CA ASP A 20 4.26 -19.10 13.67
C ASP A 20 2.77 -19.09 14.03
N ALA A 21 2.27 -17.95 14.46
CA ALA A 21 0.92 -17.77 15.00
C ALA A 21 0.35 -16.39 14.65
N GLY A 22 -0.97 -16.24 14.72
CA GLY A 22 -1.61 -14.96 14.80
C GLY A 22 -1.44 -14.32 16.20
N TYR A 23 -1.81 -13.06 16.34
CA TYR A 23 -1.68 -12.31 17.59
C TYR A 23 -3.05 -11.77 18.00
N ILE A 24 -3.62 -12.29 19.09
CA ILE A 24 -4.96 -11.93 19.60
C ILE A 24 -4.86 -11.68 21.11
N ASP A 25 -5.34 -10.53 21.55
CA ASP A 25 -5.42 -10.15 22.96
C ASP A 25 -4.09 -10.31 23.73
N GLY A 26 -2.98 -9.94 23.09
CA GLY A 26 -1.65 -10.07 23.70
C GLY A 26 -1.10 -11.50 23.72
N VAL A 27 -1.75 -12.44 23.01
CA VAL A 27 -1.36 -13.84 22.98
C VAL A 27 -1.04 -14.29 21.55
N TRP A 28 0.12 -14.92 21.35
CA TRP A 28 0.46 -15.62 20.12
C TRP A 28 -0.29 -16.94 20.10
N THR A 29 -1.20 -17.12 19.12
CA THR A 29 -2.12 -18.25 19.10
C THR A 29 -2.44 -18.67 17.66
N SER A 30 -2.72 -19.96 17.48
CA SER A 30 -3.34 -20.51 16.29
C SER A 30 -4.88 -20.51 16.35
N GLY A 31 -5.46 -20.10 17.49
CA GLY A 31 -6.90 -20.22 17.71
C GLY A 31 -7.35 -21.68 17.64
N ASP A 32 -8.51 -21.89 17.04
CA ASP A 32 -9.07 -23.22 16.75
C ASP A 32 -8.69 -23.73 15.34
N ALA A 33 -7.73 -23.07 14.66
CA ALA A 33 -7.31 -23.46 13.31
C ALA A 33 -6.71 -24.88 13.30
N THR A 34 -7.35 -25.78 12.58
CA THR A 34 -6.90 -27.16 12.38
C THR A 34 -6.08 -27.36 11.12
N LYS A 35 -6.03 -26.32 10.26
CA LYS A 35 -5.31 -26.28 8.99
C LYS A 35 -4.20 -25.25 9.04
N THR A 36 -3.21 -25.43 8.20
CA THR A 36 -2.14 -24.47 7.96
C THR A 36 -2.12 -24.09 6.48
N PHE A 37 -1.48 -22.96 6.19
CA PHE A 37 -1.15 -22.55 4.83
C PHE A 37 0.35 -22.25 4.74
N ASP A 38 0.88 -22.37 3.54
CA ASP A 38 2.30 -22.23 3.26
C ASP A 38 2.62 -20.82 2.76
N VAL A 39 3.71 -20.26 3.29
CA VAL A 39 4.32 -19.01 2.81
C VAL A 39 5.55 -19.37 1.99
N LEU A 40 5.56 -18.97 0.73
CA LEU A 40 6.62 -19.35 -0.22
C LEU A 40 7.52 -18.15 -0.56
N ASN A 41 8.75 -18.44 -0.90
CA ASN A 41 9.66 -17.47 -1.50
C ASN A 41 9.38 -17.36 -3.01
N PRO A 42 8.90 -16.22 -3.54
CA PRO A 42 8.56 -16.12 -4.97
C PRO A 42 9.78 -16.18 -5.90
N ALA A 43 11.00 -15.96 -5.38
CA ALA A 43 12.22 -16.06 -6.15
C ALA A 43 12.69 -17.51 -6.37
N THR A 44 12.37 -18.43 -5.44
CA THR A 44 12.88 -19.81 -5.47
C THR A 44 11.77 -20.87 -5.45
N GLY A 45 10.56 -20.52 -5.07
CA GLY A 45 9.46 -21.44 -4.80
C GLY A 45 9.61 -22.24 -3.50
N GLU A 46 10.69 -22.00 -2.72
CA GLU A 46 10.92 -22.70 -1.47
C GLU A 46 9.94 -22.28 -0.38
N LEU A 47 9.54 -23.26 0.43
CA LEU A 47 8.74 -23.02 1.63
C LEU A 47 9.54 -22.21 2.65
N LEU A 48 8.96 -21.12 3.15
CA LEU A 48 9.52 -20.27 4.21
C LEU A 48 8.95 -20.66 5.58
N ALA A 49 7.63 -20.76 5.65
CA ALA A 49 6.90 -21.08 6.88
C ALA A 49 5.55 -21.72 6.56
N SER A 50 5.01 -22.48 7.54
CA SER A 50 3.62 -22.92 7.55
C SER A 50 2.91 -22.25 8.74
N LEU A 51 1.85 -21.51 8.49
CA LEU A 51 1.10 -20.73 9.47
C LEU A 51 -0.33 -21.26 9.63
N PRO A 52 -0.99 -21.03 10.80
CA PRO A 52 -2.37 -21.45 11.00
C PRO A 52 -3.31 -20.71 10.03
N ASP A 53 -4.25 -21.43 9.46
CA ASP A 53 -5.30 -20.87 8.59
C ASP A 53 -6.49 -20.40 9.45
N MET A 54 -6.37 -19.20 10.01
CA MET A 54 -7.39 -18.59 10.86
C MET A 54 -8.57 -18.09 10.01
N GLY A 55 -9.77 -18.16 10.58
CA GLY A 55 -11.00 -17.83 9.88
C GLY A 55 -11.89 -16.81 10.61
N ALA A 56 -13.20 -16.93 10.39
CA ALA A 56 -14.19 -16.03 10.98
C ALA A 56 -14.25 -16.13 12.52
N ALA A 57 -13.98 -17.31 13.10
CA ALA A 57 -14.02 -17.50 14.56
C ALA A 57 -12.92 -16.70 15.26
N GLU A 58 -11.67 -16.83 14.78
CA GLU A 58 -10.53 -16.09 15.31
C GLU A 58 -10.67 -14.58 15.04
N THR A 59 -11.23 -14.22 13.88
CA THR A 59 -11.54 -12.82 13.56
C THR A 59 -12.52 -12.23 14.57
N ARG A 60 -13.57 -12.97 14.92
CA ARG A 60 -14.54 -12.56 15.95
C ARG A 60 -13.88 -12.41 17.32
N ALA A 61 -13.05 -13.38 17.73
CA ALA A 61 -12.30 -13.31 18.99
C ALA A 61 -11.40 -12.08 19.04
N ALA A 62 -10.71 -11.76 17.95
CA ALA A 62 -9.88 -10.55 17.84
C ALA A 62 -10.71 -9.25 17.89
N ILE A 63 -11.90 -9.23 17.28
CA ILE A 63 -12.82 -8.10 17.37
C ILE A 63 -13.32 -7.91 18.81
N ASP A 64 -13.65 -9.00 19.50
CA ASP A 64 -14.10 -8.95 20.88
C ASP A 64 -13.00 -8.41 21.81
N ALA A 65 -11.77 -8.87 21.64
CA ALA A 65 -10.59 -8.36 22.35
C ALA A 65 -10.36 -6.87 22.08
N ALA A 66 -10.40 -6.48 20.80
CA ALA A 66 -10.23 -5.08 20.39
C ALA A 66 -11.33 -4.18 20.96
N HIS A 67 -12.58 -4.66 20.99
CA HIS A 67 -13.69 -3.93 21.58
C HIS A 67 -13.56 -3.76 23.10
N ALA A 68 -13.12 -4.80 23.80
CA ALA A 68 -12.87 -4.75 25.25
C ALA A 68 -11.72 -3.79 25.60
N ALA A 69 -10.65 -3.76 24.81
CA ALA A 69 -9.49 -2.89 25.04
C ALA A 69 -9.73 -1.41 24.65
N GLN A 70 -10.68 -1.15 23.76
CA GLN A 70 -10.89 0.17 23.14
C GLN A 70 -11.14 1.30 24.17
N PRO A 71 -12.02 1.17 25.17
CA PRO A 71 -12.26 2.26 26.12
C PRO A 71 -11.00 2.63 26.91
N GLY A 72 -10.22 1.64 27.35
CA GLY A 72 -8.98 1.85 28.09
C GLY A 72 -7.89 2.53 27.24
N TRP A 73 -7.78 2.15 25.96
CA TRP A 73 -6.83 2.78 25.03
C TRP A 73 -7.24 4.20 24.67
N ALA A 74 -8.51 4.45 24.38
CA ALA A 74 -9.04 5.77 24.05
C ALA A 74 -8.92 6.77 25.22
N ALA A 75 -9.07 6.29 26.45
CA ALA A 75 -8.95 7.11 27.67
C ALA A 75 -7.50 7.52 27.98
N ARG A 76 -6.48 6.86 27.41
CA ARG A 76 -5.08 7.25 27.63
C ARG A 76 -4.81 8.65 27.08
N PRO A 77 -4.06 9.49 27.79
CA PRO A 77 -3.59 10.76 27.27
C PRO A 77 -2.85 10.59 25.93
N ALA A 78 -3.07 11.50 24.99
CA ALA A 78 -2.42 11.47 23.68
C ALA A 78 -0.88 11.37 23.78
N ARG A 79 -0.28 12.01 24.80
CA ARG A 79 1.16 11.94 25.09
C ARG A 79 1.64 10.51 25.37
N GLU A 80 0.84 9.70 26.06
CA GLU A 80 1.21 8.32 26.37
C GLU A 80 1.12 7.43 25.13
N ARG A 81 0.04 7.57 24.34
CA ARG A 81 -0.08 6.86 23.05
C ARG A 81 1.07 7.24 22.11
N SER A 82 1.39 8.53 22.01
CA SER A 82 2.53 9.05 21.26
C SER A 82 3.86 8.42 21.69
N ALA A 83 4.12 8.32 23.00
CA ALA A 83 5.36 7.72 23.52
C ALA A 83 5.50 6.23 23.17
N ILE A 84 4.39 5.47 23.21
CA ILE A 84 4.37 4.05 22.83
C ILE A 84 4.64 3.91 21.32
N LEU A 85 3.98 4.72 20.48
CA LEU A 85 4.22 4.73 19.03
C LEU A 85 5.66 5.13 18.70
N ARG A 86 6.23 6.13 19.39
CA ARG A 86 7.63 6.52 19.21
C ARG A 86 8.58 5.37 19.53
N LYS A 87 8.34 4.64 20.61
CA LYS A 87 9.14 3.45 20.94
C LYS A 87 9.00 2.36 19.87
N TRP A 88 7.80 2.18 19.29
CA TRP A 88 7.61 1.24 18.20
C TRP A 88 8.41 1.65 16.95
N PHE A 89 8.39 2.92 16.59
CA PHE A 89 9.26 3.48 15.53
C PHE A 89 10.73 3.16 15.79
N ASP A 90 11.24 3.47 16.98
CA ASP A 90 12.64 3.23 17.35
C ASP A 90 13.02 1.75 17.21
N LEU A 91 12.13 0.84 17.65
CA LEU A 91 12.31 -0.61 17.49
C LEU A 91 12.30 -1.05 16.02
N MET A 92 11.43 -0.49 15.17
CA MET A 92 11.43 -0.80 13.75
C MET A 92 12.72 -0.36 13.07
N VAL A 93 13.21 0.83 13.37
CA VAL A 93 14.48 1.34 12.82
C VAL A 93 15.67 0.50 13.31
N ALA A 94 15.69 0.13 14.58
CA ALA A 94 16.74 -0.72 15.14
C ALA A 94 16.80 -2.15 14.55
N ASN A 95 15.65 -2.66 14.06
CA ASN A 95 15.54 -3.98 13.46
C ASN A 95 15.34 -3.92 11.94
N ALA A 96 15.66 -2.78 11.28
CA ALA A 96 15.33 -2.55 9.88
C ALA A 96 15.91 -3.60 8.92
N ASP A 97 17.13 -4.06 9.16
CA ASP A 97 17.79 -5.04 8.30
C ASP A 97 17.16 -6.43 8.45
N GLU A 98 16.77 -6.84 9.64
CA GLU A 98 16.11 -8.14 9.88
C GLU A 98 14.67 -8.12 9.34
N LEU A 99 13.92 -7.05 9.54
CA LEU A 99 12.60 -6.86 8.92
C LEU A 99 12.69 -6.86 7.38
N ALA A 100 13.72 -6.21 6.82
CA ALA A 100 13.96 -6.22 5.37
C ALA A 100 14.29 -7.63 4.84
N ALA A 101 15.02 -8.44 5.61
CA ALA A 101 15.31 -9.82 5.23
C ALA A 101 14.04 -10.69 5.22
N ILE A 102 13.15 -10.55 6.23
CA ILE A 102 11.84 -11.21 6.25
C ILE A 102 11.03 -10.79 5.02
N LEU A 103 10.95 -9.48 4.76
CA LEU A 103 10.17 -8.91 3.67
C LEU A 103 10.71 -9.36 2.30
N THR A 104 12.03 -9.34 2.08
CA THR A 104 12.64 -9.85 0.84
C THR A 104 12.33 -11.32 0.64
N ALA A 105 12.39 -12.12 1.71
CA ALA A 105 12.13 -13.57 1.62
C ALA A 105 10.70 -13.88 1.16
N GLU A 106 9.68 -13.22 1.76
CA GLU A 106 8.28 -13.55 1.46
C GLU A 106 7.69 -12.80 0.26
N MET A 107 8.21 -11.59 -0.07
CA MET A 107 7.68 -10.76 -1.17
C MET A 107 8.58 -10.75 -2.41
N GLY A 108 9.88 -10.98 -2.25
CA GLY A 108 10.84 -11.11 -3.34
C GLY A 108 11.51 -9.80 -3.79
N LYS A 109 11.06 -8.61 -3.36
CA LYS A 109 11.73 -7.36 -3.75
C LYS A 109 13.18 -7.33 -3.29
N PRO A 110 14.08 -6.62 -4.01
CA PRO A 110 15.49 -6.50 -3.63
C PRO A 110 15.67 -5.99 -2.22
N PHE A 111 16.64 -6.54 -1.48
CA PHE A 111 16.90 -6.18 -0.08
C PHE A 111 17.05 -4.67 0.17
N PRO A 112 17.73 -3.88 -0.69
CA PRO A 112 17.79 -2.42 -0.50
C PRO A 112 16.41 -1.75 -0.61
N GLU A 113 15.53 -2.22 -1.50
CA GLU A 113 14.14 -1.74 -1.60
C GLU A 113 13.32 -2.14 -0.37
N ALA A 114 13.46 -3.38 0.09
CA ALA A 114 12.79 -3.87 1.29
C ALA A 114 13.19 -3.05 2.51
N ARG A 115 14.50 -2.77 2.67
CA ARG A 115 14.99 -1.91 3.75
C ARG A 115 14.42 -0.49 3.66
N GLY A 116 14.37 0.06 2.44
CA GLY A 116 13.74 1.35 2.19
C GLY A 116 12.26 1.36 2.57
N GLU A 117 11.53 0.26 2.30
CA GLU A 117 10.12 0.12 2.71
C GLU A 117 9.96 0.08 4.23
N ILE A 118 10.83 -0.65 4.95
CA ILE A 118 10.78 -0.70 6.42
C ILE A 118 10.96 0.70 7.01
N LEU A 119 11.93 1.47 6.52
CA LEU A 119 12.14 2.85 6.99
C LEU A 119 10.94 3.75 6.65
N TYR A 120 10.37 3.60 5.47
CA TYR A 120 9.16 4.30 5.05
C TYR A 120 7.94 3.90 5.92
N ALA A 121 7.80 2.62 6.24
CA ALA A 121 6.77 2.13 7.14
C ALA A 121 6.92 2.70 8.56
N ALA A 122 8.15 2.76 9.07
CA ALA A 122 8.48 3.35 10.37
C ALA A 122 8.15 4.85 10.40
N ALA A 123 8.42 5.59 9.31
CA ALA A 123 8.13 7.02 9.23
C ALA A 123 6.63 7.33 9.42
N TYR A 124 5.70 6.46 9.01
CA TYR A 124 4.27 6.61 9.34
C TYR A 124 4.00 6.49 10.83
N ILE A 125 4.68 5.58 11.52
CA ILE A 125 4.53 5.44 12.98
C ILE A 125 5.03 6.70 13.69
N GLU A 126 6.20 7.22 13.28
CA GLU A 126 6.75 8.47 13.82
C GLU A 126 5.82 9.65 13.55
N TRP A 127 5.38 9.82 12.30
CA TRP A 127 4.47 10.90 11.91
C TRP A 127 3.22 10.95 12.79
N TYR A 128 2.56 9.80 12.98
CA TYR A 128 1.35 9.76 13.79
C TYR A 128 1.59 9.76 15.29
N ALA A 129 2.76 9.37 15.77
CA ALA A 129 3.18 9.62 17.15
C ALA A 129 3.23 11.13 17.43
N GLU A 130 3.69 11.93 16.47
CA GLU A 130 3.70 13.38 16.55
C GLU A 130 2.30 13.99 16.38
N GLU A 131 1.52 13.53 15.40
CA GLU A 131 0.16 14.02 15.12
C GLU A 131 -0.84 13.70 16.23
N ALA A 132 -0.66 12.61 16.99
CA ALA A 132 -1.51 12.26 18.13
C ALA A 132 -1.77 13.45 19.08
N LYS A 133 -0.77 14.31 19.26
CA LYS A 133 -0.81 15.48 20.15
C LYS A 133 -1.43 16.72 19.51
N ARG A 134 -1.83 16.69 18.21
CA ARG A 134 -2.35 17.82 17.44
C ARG A 134 -3.80 17.64 17.00
N ILE A 135 -4.49 16.64 17.53
CA ILE A 135 -5.91 16.40 17.25
C ILE A 135 -6.75 17.31 18.14
N TYR A 136 -6.92 18.56 17.65
CA TYR A 136 -7.65 19.59 18.38
C TYR A 136 -9.14 19.54 18.07
N GLY A 137 -9.95 20.01 19.06
CA GLY A 137 -11.34 20.40 18.85
C GLY A 137 -11.47 21.85 18.43
N GLU A 138 -12.70 22.36 18.46
CA GLU A 138 -13.05 23.72 18.05
C GLU A 138 -13.94 24.37 19.09
N THR A 139 -13.81 25.68 19.27
CA THR A 139 -14.78 26.54 19.94
C THR A 139 -15.51 27.37 18.90
N ILE A 140 -16.84 27.38 18.96
CA ILE A 140 -17.70 28.06 17.97
C ILE A 140 -18.43 29.23 18.64
N PRO A 141 -18.50 30.45 18.04
CA PRO A 141 -19.32 31.52 18.55
C PRO A 141 -20.78 31.08 18.67
N ALA A 142 -21.36 31.20 19.87
CA ALA A 142 -22.73 30.82 20.12
C ALA A 142 -23.71 31.86 19.55
N PRO A 143 -24.95 31.45 19.16
CA PRO A 143 -25.98 32.37 18.66
C PRO A 143 -26.65 33.20 19.78
N SER A 144 -26.36 32.90 21.06
CA SER A 144 -26.87 33.61 22.23
C SER A 144 -25.80 33.65 23.34
N ASP A 145 -25.96 34.59 24.27
CA ASP A 145 -25.01 34.86 25.34
C ASP A 145 -25.01 33.79 26.46
N ASP A 146 -26.10 33.04 26.58
CA ASP A 146 -26.33 32.00 27.58
C ASP A 146 -25.78 30.61 27.16
N LYS A 147 -25.04 30.52 26.03
CA LYS A 147 -24.53 29.23 25.48
C LYS A 147 -23.04 29.27 25.21
N ARG A 148 -22.44 28.09 25.27
CA ARG A 148 -21.08 27.82 24.77
C ARG A 148 -21.11 26.59 23.86
N MET A 149 -20.40 26.70 22.73
CA MET A 149 -20.39 25.67 21.71
C MET A 149 -18.98 25.17 21.49
N ILE A 150 -18.81 23.85 21.63
CA ILE A 150 -17.51 23.17 21.52
C ILE A 150 -17.68 21.95 20.62
N VAL A 151 -16.70 21.70 19.77
CA VAL A 151 -16.54 20.43 19.05
C VAL A 151 -15.38 19.69 19.63
N ILE A 152 -15.58 18.42 19.99
CA ILE A 152 -14.50 17.52 20.36
C ILE A 152 -14.34 16.42 19.31
N ARG A 153 -13.13 15.86 19.18
CA ARG A 153 -12.84 14.74 18.29
C ARG A 153 -12.62 13.48 19.14
N GLN A 154 -13.29 12.38 18.77
CA GLN A 154 -13.23 11.11 19.44
C GLN A 154 -12.89 9.99 18.47
N PRO A 155 -12.19 8.90 18.90
CA PRO A 155 -11.93 7.75 18.04
C PRO A 155 -13.23 7.08 17.61
N VAL A 156 -13.27 6.57 16.38
CA VAL A 156 -14.44 5.83 15.85
C VAL A 156 -14.68 4.52 16.62
N GLY A 157 -13.65 3.90 17.19
CA GLY A 157 -13.72 2.63 17.93
C GLY A 157 -12.84 1.54 17.32
N VAL A 158 -13.36 0.33 17.14
CA VAL A 158 -12.63 -0.78 16.53
C VAL A 158 -12.52 -0.60 15.02
N VAL A 159 -11.32 -0.80 14.48
CA VAL A 159 -10.99 -0.69 13.06
C VAL A 159 -10.55 -2.04 12.52
N GLY A 160 -11.20 -2.52 11.46
CA GLY A 160 -10.70 -3.63 10.65
C GLY A 160 -9.76 -3.12 9.55
N THR A 161 -8.56 -3.69 9.45
CA THR A 161 -7.62 -3.36 8.37
C THR A 161 -7.33 -4.58 7.52
N ILE A 162 -7.35 -4.44 6.19
CA ILE A 162 -7.02 -5.50 5.24
C ILE A 162 -6.00 -4.94 4.28
N THR A 163 -4.83 -5.59 4.17
CA THR A 163 -3.68 -5.06 3.44
C THR A 163 -3.14 -6.02 2.39
N PRO A 164 -2.63 -5.52 1.26
CA PRO A 164 -2.06 -6.34 0.19
C PRO A 164 -0.61 -6.74 0.50
N TRP A 165 -0.08 -7.57 -0.39
CA TRP A 165 1.25 -8.18 -0.30
C TRP A 165 2.40 -7.31 -0.83
N ASN A 166 2.13 -6.29 -1.65
CA ASN A 166 3.17 -5.59 -2.41
C ASN A 166 4.07 -4.64 -1.59
N PHE A 167 3.55 -4.10 -0.49
CA PHE A 167 4.29 -3.33 0.51
C PHE A 167 3.82 -3.76 1.91
N PRO A 168 4.20 -4.98 2.35
CA PRO A 168 3.61 -5.61 3.53
C PRO A 168 3.85 -4.87 4.84
N ALA A 169 4.93 -4.07 4.94
CA ALA A 169 5.16 -3.21 6.10
C ALA A 169 4.41 -1.88 5.99
N ALA A 170 4.59 -1.15 4.88
CA ALA A 170 4.08 0.20 4.74
C ALA A 170 2.54 0.26 4.65
N MET A 171 1.89 -0.73 4.00
CA MET A 171 0.43 -0.76 3.90
C MET A 171 -0.25 -1.02 5.25
N ILE A 172 0.44 -1.70 6.17
CA ILE A 172 -0.03 -1.91 7.54
C ILE A 172 0.15 -0.64 8.37
N THR A 173 1.38 -0.10 8.44
CA THR A 173 1.69 1.01 9.35
C THR A 173 0.91 2.28 9.03
N ARG A 174 0.67 2.59 7.76
CA ARG A 174 -0.09 3.78 7.33
C ARG A 174 -1.58 3.74 7.72
N LYS A 175 -2.12 2.55 8.04
CA LYS A 175 -3.48 2.35 8.56
C LYS A 175 -3.52 2.28 10.08
N ILE A 176 -2.59 1.51 10.65
CA ILE A 176 -2.57 1.23 12.10
C ILE A 176 -2.09 2.45 12.88
N ALA A 177 -1.05 3.15 12.39
CA ALA A 177 -0.49 4.28 13.11
C ALA A 177 -1.51 5.40 13.37
N PRO A 178 -2.27 5.91 12.39
CA PRO A 178 -3.31 6.90 12.67
C PRO A 178 -4.41 6.35 13.57
N ALA A 179 -4.86 5.10 13.37
CA ALA A 179 -5.88 4.48 14.21
C ALA A 179 -5.46 4.46 15.69
N LEU A 180 -4.27 3.94 15.99
CA LEU A 180 -3.75 3.88 17.36
C LEU A 180 -3.47 5.26 17.95
N ALA A 181 -2.94 6.19 17.15
CA ALA A 181 -2.65 7.56 17.57
C ALA A 181 -3.88 8.29 18.10
N VAL A 182 -5.04 8.11 17.44
CA VAL A 182 -6.28 8.76 17.86
C VAL A 182 -7.02 8.01 18.97
N GLY A 183 -6.64 6.77 19.30
CA GLY A 183 -7.25 5.96 20.36
C GLY A 183 -8.19 4.86 19.87
N CYS A 184 -8.17 4.50 18.59
CA CYS A 184 -8.84 3.31 18.05
C CYS A 184 -8.05 2.04 18.41
N THR A 185 -8.72 0.89 18.38
CA THR A 185 -8.12 -0.44 18.39
C THR A 185 -8.23 -1.09 17.03
N VAL A 186 -7.37 -2.07 16.72
CA VAL A 186 -7.22 -2.59 15.36
C VAL A 186 -7.22 -4.11 15.32
N VAL A 187 -7.97 -4.66 14.34
CA VAL A 187 -7.85 -6.05 13.87
C VAL A 187 -7.34 -6.02 12.44
N SER A 188 -6.14 -6.56 12.21
CA SER A 188 -5.45 -6.51 10.92
C SER A 188 -5.40 -7.89 10.26
N LYS A 189 -5.81 -7.95 8.98
CA LYS A 189 -5.62 -9.10 8.10
C LYS A 189 -4.58 -8.75 7.04
N PRO A 190 -3.31 -9.16 7.16
CA PRO A 190 -2.32 -9.06 6.09
C PRO A 190 -2.64 -10.03 4.96
N ALA A 191 -2.03 -9.81 3.78
CA ALA A 191 -2.11 -10.77 2.70
C ALA A 191 -1.50 -12.12 3.09
N GLU A 192 -2.08 -13.21 2.61
CA GLU A 192 -1.60 -14.57 2.86
C GLU A 192 -0.22 -14.85 2.24
N GLN A 193 0.16 -14.11 1.21
CA GLN A 193 1.49 -14.23 0.60
C GLN A 193 2.59 -13.63 1.47
N THR A 194 2.28 -12.61 2.30
CA THR A 194 3.28 -11.83 3.05
C THR A 194 2.87 -11.58 4.51
N PRO A 195 2.55 -12.62 5.29
CA PRO A 195 2.11 -12.47 6.67
C PRO A 195 3.26 -12.28 7.66
N LEU A 196 4.49 -12.73 7.32
CA LEU A 196 5.62 -12.75 8.25
C LEU A 196 6.07 -11.34 8.64
N THR A 197 6.07 -10.40 7.72
CA THR A 197 6.35 -8.99 8.01
C THR A 197 5.31 -8.42 8.99
N ALA A 198 4.02 -8.70 8.80
CA ALA A 198 2.95 -8.25 9.72
C ALA A 198 3.12 -8.82 11.12
N ILE A 199 3.47 -10.10 11.22
CA ILE A 199 3.77 -10.79 12.48
C ILE A 199 4.98 -10.13 13.18
N ALA A 200 6.06 -9.88 12.44
CA ALA A 200 7.25 -9.22 12.99
C ALA A 200 6.95 -7.80 13.49
N LEU A 201 6.12 -7.04 12.77
CA LEU A 201 5.66 -5.73 13.23
C LEU A 201 4.84 -5.83 14.53
N ALA A 202 3.99 -6.87 14.68
CA ALA A 202 3.23 -7.09 15.91
C ALA A 202 4.13 -7.45 17.10
N VAL A 203 5.20 -8.22 16.89
CA VAL A 203 6.22 -8.48 17.93
C VAL A 203 6.84 -7.17 18.41
N LEU A 204 7.22 -6.29 17.52
CA LEU A 204 7.79 -4.99 17.90
C LEU A 204 6.75 -4.07 18.55
N ALA A 205 5.50 -4.15 18.16
CA ALA A 205 4.40 -3.43 18.80
C ALA A 205 4.18 -3.88 20.26
N GLU A 206 4.22 -5.19 20.51
CA GLU A 206 4.19 -5.77 21.86
C GLU A 206 5.37 -5.28 22.72
N GLN A 207 6.60 -5.33 22.19
CA GLN A 207 7.81 -4.83 22.84
C GLN A 207 7.77 -3.31 23.10
N ALA A 208 7.10 -2.56 22.26
CA ALA A 208 6.89 -1.13 22.44
C ALA A 208 5.94 -0.83 23.62
N GLY A 209 5.11 -1.79 24.03
CA GLY A 209 4.15 -1.67 25.11
C GLY A 209 2.73 -1.33 24.63
N ILE A 210 2.38 -1.66 23.41
CA ILE A 210 0.98 -1.62 22.96
C ILE A 210 0.22 -2.68 23.78
N PRO A 211 -0.86 -2.29 24.50
CA PRO A 211 -1.57 -3.21 25.37
C PRO A 211 -2.27 -4.35 24.62
N ALA A 212 -2.49 -5.47 25.33
CA ALA A 212 -3.31 -6.59 24.86
C ALA A 212 -4.65 -6.09 24.28
N GLY A 213 -5.10 -6.68 23.18
CA GLY A 213 -6.33 -6.34 22.46
C GLY A 213 -6.28 -5.06 21.63
N VAL A 214 -5.34 -4.14 21.88
CA VAL A 214 -5.27 -2.86 21.13
C VAL A 214 -4.86 -3.06 19.66
N PHE A 215 -3.95 -3.99 19.40
CA PHE A 215 -3.54 -4.40 18.07
C PHE A 215 -3.58 -5.93 17.95
N ASN A 216 -4.31 -6.44 16.97
CA ASN A 216 -4.49 -7.88 16.73
C ASN A 216 -4.18 -8.20 15.27
N VAL A 217 -3.59 -9.37 15.00
CA VAL A 217 -3.23 -9.84 13.65
C VAL A 217 -3.82 -11.21 13.41
N ILE A 218 -4.66 -11.32 12.38
CA ILE A 218 -5.27 -12.56 11.90
C ILE A 218 -4.58 -12.98 10.62
N VAL A 219 -4.04 -14.18 10.59
CA VAL A 219 -3.42 -14.79 9.41
C VAL A 219 -4.31 -15.92 8.89
N GLY A 220 -4.52 -15.98 7.57
CA GLY A 220 -5.40 -16.99 6.96
C GLY A 220 -5.66 -16.72 5.49
N VAL A 221 -6.07 -17.76 4.77
CA VAL A 221 -6.31 -17.70 3.32
C VAL A 221 -7.79 -17.45 2.96
N ASP A 222 -8.74 -17.68 3.88
CA ASP A 222 -10.15 -17.38 3.62
C ASP A 222 -10.46 -15.89 3.80
N GLY A 223 -9.88 -15.07 2.91
CA GLY A 223 -10.13 -13.62 2.88
C GLY A 223 -11.64 -13.26 2.82
N PRO A 224 -12.48 -13.94 2.03
CA PRO A 224 -13.92 -13.72 2.03
C PRO A 224 -14.62 -13.94 3.38
N ALA A 225 -14.29 -14.99 4.15
CA ALA A 225 -14.89 -15.23 5.46
C ALA A 225 -14.43 -14.19 6.49
N ILE A 226 -13.13 -13.90 6.54
CA ILE A 226 -12.55 -12.87 7.40
C ILE A 226 -13.14 -11.48 7.06
N GLY A 227 -13.21 -11.15 5.77
CA GLY A 227 -13.78 -9.89 5.29
C GLY A 227 -15.24 -9.70 5.66
N ARG A 228 -16.06 -10.76 5.51
CA ARG A 228 -17.48 -10.73 5.94
C ARG A 228 -17.63 -10.53 7.45
N GLU A 229 -16.79 -11.18 8.27
CA GLU A 229 -16.83 -10.98 9.73
C GLU A 229 -16.45 -9.55 10.10
N LEU A 230 -15.38 -8.99 9.53
CA LEU A 230 -14.98 -7.60 9.77
C LEU A 230 -16.06 -6.59 9.32
N CYS A 231 -16.65 -6.79 8.16
CA CYS A 231 -17.66 -5.89 7.61
C CYS A 231 -19.03 -6.03 8.30
N GLY A 232 -19.42 -7.25 8.67
CA GLY A 232 -20.74 -7.53 9.26
C GLY A 232 -20.83 -7.33 10.77
N ASN A 233 -19.72 -7.43 11.50
CA ASN A 233 -19.71 -7.37 12.96
C ASN A 233 -19.97 -5.93 13.46
N GLU A 234 -21.01 -5.76 14.29
CA GLU A 234 -21.47 -4.44 14.80
C GLU A 234 -20.43 -3.69 15.66
N LYS A 235 -19.48 -4.41 16.29
CA LYS A 235 -18.40 -3.82 17.10
C LYS A 235 -17.35 -3.13 16.25
N VAL A 236 -17.18 -3.52 14.99
CA VAL A 236 -16.27 -2.85 14.04
C VAL A 236 -16.94 -1.61 13.50
N ARG A 237 -16.31 -0.45 13.65
CA ARG A 237 -16.86 0.85 13.24
C ARG A 237 -16.31 1.36 11.91
N LYS A 238 -15.13 0.89 11.52
CA LYS A 238 -14.44 1.31 10.31
C LYS A 238 -13.71 0.14 9.65
N ILE A 239 -13.72 0.12 8.33
CA ILE A 239 -12.84 -0.71 7.50
C ILE A 239 -11.85 0.18 6.75
N SER A 240 -10.56 -0.16 6.83
CA SER A 240 -9.51 0.43 6.01
C SER A 240 -8.88 -0.67 5.14
N PHE A 241 -9.03 -0.56 3.84
CA PHE A 241 -8.63 -1.56 2.87
C PHE A 241 -7.67 -0.98 1.83
N THR A 242 -6.63 -1.72 1.49
CA THR A 242 -5.83 -1.53 0.28
C THR A 242 -5.79 -2.83 -0.51
N GLY A 243 -6.09 -2.77 -1.81
CA GLY A 243 -6.09 -3.93 -2.69
C GLY A 243 -6.76 -3.65 -4.04
N SER A 244 -7.32 -4.69 -4.68
CA SER A 244 -7.97 -4.52 -5.97
C SER A 244 -9.28 -3.74 -5.87
N THR A 245 -9.62 -3.02 -6.94
CA THR A 245 -10.89 -2.27 -7.04
C THR A 245 -12.10 -3.19 -6.91
N GLU A 246 -12.02 -4.41 -7.44
CA GLU A 246 -13.08 -5.41 -7.34
C GLU A 246 -13.38 -5.78 -5.89
N VAL A 247 -12.37 -6.11 -5.09
CA VAL A 247 -12.52 -6.44 -3.66
C VAL A 247 -12.99 -5.21 -2.89
N GLY A 248 -12.49 -4.01 -3.20
CA GLY A 248 -12.97 -2.76 -2.60
C GLY A 248 -14.47 -2.54 -2.78
N ARG A 249 -15.00 -2.80 -3.98
CA ARG A 249 -16.44 -2.74 -4.26
C ARG A 249 -17.25 -3.77 -3.42
N ILE A 250 -16.70 -4.97 -3.21
CA ILE A 250 -17.32 -6.01 -2.38
C ILE A 250 -17.39 -5.56 -0.92
N LEU A 251 -16.27 -5.12 -0.36
CA LEU A 251 -16.20 -4.67 1.03
C LEU A 251 -17.09 -3.46 1.29
N MET A 252 -17.14 -2.50 0.35
CA MET A 252 -18.05 -1.34 0.44
C MET A 252 -19.52 -1.77 0.53
N ARG A 253 -19.96 -2.73 -0.31
CA ARG A 253 -21.32 -3.28 -0.24
C ARG A 253 -21.59 -3.95 1.10
N GLN A 254 -20.64 -4.76 1.61
CA GLN A 254 -20.78 -5.45 2.90
C GLN A 254 -20.82 -4.48 4.09
N CYS A 255 -20.16 -3.32 3.99
CA CYS A 255 -20.18 -2.29 5.03
C CYS A 255 -21.46 -1.46 5.05
N ALA A 256 -22.24 -1.44 3.96
CA ALA A 256 -23.39 -0.58 3.79
C ALA A 256 -24.49 -0.87 4.83
N ASP A 257 -24.77 -2.14 5.14
CA ASP A 257 -25.81 -2.52 6.10
C ASP A 257 -25.55 -2.01 7.53
N GLN A 258 -24.28 -1.80 7.88
CA GLN A 258 -23.85 -1.26 9.18
C GLN A 258 -23.48 0.21 9.14
N ILE A 259 -23.57 0.87 7.97
CA ILE A 259 -23.18 2.27 7.75
C ILE A 259 -21.75 2.52 8.29
N LYS A 260 -20.83 1.57 8.07
CA LYS A 260 -19.46 1.69 8.55
C LYS A 260 -18.69 2.75 7.77
N LYS A 261 -17.80 3.47 8.46
CA LYS A 261 -16.78 4.26 7.76
C LYS A 261 -15.89 3.34 6.94
N VAL A 262 -15.55 3.76 5.73
CA VAL A 262 -14.63 3.03 4.86
C VAL A 262 -13.54 3.98 4.34
N SER A 263 -12.29 3.51 4.35
CA SER A 263 -11.18 4.08 3.59
C SER A 263 -10.69 3.00 2.63
N LEU A 264 -10.64 3.33 1.35
CA LEU A 264 -10.33 2.38 0.29
C LEU A 264 -9.19 2.95 -0.55
N GLU A 265 -8.07 2.25 -0.60
CA GLU A 265 -6.94 2.50 -1.49
C GLU A 265 -6.90 1.37 -2.52
N LEU A 266 -7.28 1.68 -3.75
CA LEU A 266 -7.58 0.68 -4.77
C LEU A 266 -6.60 0.77 -5.94
N GLY A 267 -6.89 0.03 -7.02
CA GLY A 267 -6.07 -0.02 -8.20
C GLY A 267 -5.86 1.34 -8.87
N GLY A 268 -4.82 1.42 -9.67
CA GLY A 268 -4.48 2.61 -10.44
C GLY A 268 -4.11 2.26 -11.89
N ASN A 269 -4.10 3.28 -12.74
CA ASN A 269 -3.62 3.18 -14.12
C ASN A 269 -2.91 4.49 -14.51
N ALA A 270 -1.88 4.83 -13.73
CA ALA A 270 -1.23 6.13 -13.76
C ALA A 270 -0.69 6.50 -15.15
N PRO A 271 -1.02 7.67 -15.69
CA PRO A 271 -0.33 8.26 -16.82
C PRO A 271 1.02 8.81 -16.37
N PHE A 272 2.02 8.66 -17.23
CA PHE A 272 3.32 9.33 -17.13
C PHE A 272 3.53 10.10 -18.45
N ILE A 273 3.48 11.43 -18.39
CA ILE A 273 3.42 12.29 -19.58
C ILE A 273 4.75 13.02 -19.75
N VAL A 274 5.35 12.94 -20.94
CA VAL A 274 6.60 13.64 -21.28
C VAL A 274 6.32 14.62 -22.41
N PHE A 275 6.39 15.92 -22.07
CA PHE A 275 6.28 17.01 -23.06
C PHE A 275 7.61 17.28 -23.76
N ASP A 276 7.56 17.98 -24.89
CA ASP A 276 8.73 18.28 -25.71
C ASP A 276 9.70 19.29 -25.10
N ASP A 277 9.24 20.06 -24.12
CA ASP A 277 10.04 21.02 -23.34
C ASP A 277 10.62 20.42 -22.03
N ALA A 278 10.42 19.12 -21.80
CA ALA A 278 10.96 18.42 -20.64
C ALA A 278 12.46 18.14 -20.78
N ASP A 279 13.14 18.06 -19.64
CA ASP A 279 14.44 17.39 -19.58
C ASP A 279 14.25 15.88 -19.77
N LEU A 280 14.64 15.38 -20.96
CA LEU A 280 14.43 13.98 -21.33
C LEU A 280 15.22 13.00 -20.47
N ASP A 281 16.42 13.36 -20.01
CA ASP A 281 17.22 12.47 -19.16
C ASP A 281 16.59 12.35 -17.78
N ALA A 282 16.14 13.46 -17.21
CA ALA A 282 15.37 13.46 -15.95
C ALA A 282 14.05 12.71 -16.09
N ALA A 283 13.35 12.83 -17.23
CA ALA A 283 12.11 12.13 -17.50
C ALA A 283 12.31 10.60 -17.61
N VAL A 284 13.42 10.16 -18.20
CA VAL A 284 13.78 8.72 -18.28
C VAL A 284 14.07 8.17 -16.89
N GLU A 285 14.86 8.86 -16.06
CA GLU A 285 15.12 8.45 -14.67
C GLU A 285 13.82 8.38 -13.86
N GLY A 286 12.95 9.38 -14.02
CA GLY A 286 11.64 9.39 -13.36
C GLY A 286 10.72 8.25 -13.82
N ALA A 287 10.73 7.93 -15.12
CA ALA A 287 9.98 6.78 -15.65
C ALA A 287 10.48 5.46 -15.05
N ILE A 288 11.79 5.29 -14.93
CA ILE A 288 12.41 4.12 -14.29
C ILE A 288 11.98 4.02 -12.82
N ALA A 289 12.15 5.08 -12.06
CA ALA A 289 11.80 5.13 -10.64
C ALA A 289 10.31 4.87 -10.38
N SER A 290 9.43 5.40 -11.25
CA SER A 290 7.98 5.19 -11.15
C SER A 290 7.54 3.81 -11.62
N LYS A 291 8.13 3.27 -12.71
CA LYS A 291 7.63 2.07 -13.38
C LYS A 291 8.21 0.78 -12.84
N TYR A 292 9.51 0.76 -12.51
CA TYR A 292 10.22 -0.51 -12.26
C TYR A 292 10.46 -0.79 -10.77
N ARG A 293 10.18 0.15 -9.87
CA ARG A 293 10.20 -0.11 -8.42
C ARG A 293 9.28 -1.29 -8.09
N ASN A 294 9.75 -2.20 -7.26
CA ASN A 294 9.04 -3.42 -6.88
C ASN A 294 8.58 -4.26 -8.08
N ALA A 295 9.38 -4.31 -9.15
CA ALA A 295 9.03 -4.96 -10.42
C ALA A 295 7.72 -4.44 -11.03
N GLY A 296 7.36 -3.17 -10.81
CA GLY A 296 6.10 -2.57 -11.27
C GLY A 296 4.86 -2.96 -10.48
N GLN A 297 5.01 -3.68 -9.36
CA GLN A 297 3.91 -4.14 -8.49
C GLN A 297 3.53 -3.05 -7.47
N THR A 298 3.17 -1.87 -7.97
CA THR A 298 2.88 -0.67 -7.18
C THR A 298 1.64 0.04 -7.72
N CYS A 299 0.68 0.36 -6.87
CA CYS A 299 -0.57 1.01 -7.26
C CYS A 299 -0.39 2.40 -7.87
N VAL A 300 0.70 3.10 -7.51
CA VAL A 300 1.07 4.41 -8.10
C VAL A 300 2.04 4.28 -9.27
N CYS A 301 2.31 3.06 -9.74
CA CYS A 301 3.23 2.79 -10.83
C CYS A 301 2.73 3.42 -12.14
N ALA A 302 3.63 4.05 -12.90
CA ALA A 302 3.34 4.51 -14.25
C ALA A 302 2.93 3.31 -15.14
N ASN A 303 1.71 3.33 -15.63
CA ASN A 303 1.15 2.23 -16.45
C ASN A 303 0.95 2.62 -17.88
N ARG A 304 0.78 3.93 -18.18
CA ARG A 304 0.57 4.47 -19.51
C ARG A 304 1.55 5.63 -19.73
N LEU A 305 2.65 5.37 -20.45
CA LEU A 305 3.69 6.37 -20.69
C LEU A 305 3.39 7.13 -21.99
N TYR A 306 2.84 8.34 -21.87
CA TYR A 306 2.53 9.24 -22.96
C TYR A 306 3.73 10.13 -23.29
N VAL A 307 4.20 10.12 -24.52
CA VAL A 307 5.36 10.91 -24.96
C VAL A 307 4.98 11.74 -26.17
N GLN A 308 5.27 13.04 -26.13
CA GLN A 308 4.96 13.94 -27.23
C GLN A 308 5.72 13.53 -28.49
N SER A 309 5.06 13.60 -29.65
CA SER A 309 5.50 12.95 -30.90
C SER A 309 6.91 13.33 -31.34
N ASN A 310 7.31 14.59 -31.18
CA ASN A 310 8.64 15.07 -31.59
C ASN A 310 9.80 14.61 -30.72
N VAL A 311 9.54 14.15 -29.50
CA VAL A 311 10.56 13.60 -28.57
C VAL A 311 10.40 12.10 -28.32
N TYR A 312 9.36 11.49 -28.86
CA TYR A 312 8.98 10.09 -28.60
C TYR A 312 10.09 9.08 -28.89
N ASP A 313 10.70 9.15 -30.08
CA ASP A 313 11.69 8.15 -30.50
C ASP A 313 12.98 8.28 -29.68
N ALA A 314 13.38 9.53 -29.33
CA ALA A 314 14.52 9.80 -28.47
C ALA A 314 14.29 9.29 -27.04
N PHE A 315 13.11 9.53 -26.48
CA PHE A 315 12.74 9.04 -25.15
C PHE A 315 12.68 7.51 -25.12
N ALA A 316 12.03 6.89 -26.11
CA ALA A 316 11.90 5.44 -26.23
C ALA A 316 13.26 4.73 -26.30
N ALA A 317 14.18 5.26 -27.11
CA ALA A 317 15.53 4.72 -27.22
C ALA A 317 16.32 4.82 -25.90
N LYS A 318 16.29 5.99 -25.25
CA LYS A 318 16.96 6.21 -23.95
C LYS A 318 16.40 5.29 -22.87
N LEU A 319 15.07 5.19 -22.76
CA LEU A 319 14.41 4.33 -21.79
C LEU A 319 14.75 2.85 -22.03
N ALA A 320 14.65 2.39 -23.26
CA ALA A 320 14.94 1.00 -23.60
C ALA A 320 16.40 0.61 -23.30
N ALA A 321 17.35 1.51 -23.56
CA ALA A 321 18.77 1.28 -23.27
C ALA A 321 19.00 1.07 -21.77
N LYS A 322 18.45 1.95 -20.92
CA LYS A 322 18.58 1.84 -19.46
C LYS A 322 17.83 0.63 -18.88
N VAL A 323 16.67 0.32 -19.41
CA VAL A 323 15.86 -0.84 -18.96
C VAL A 323 16.55 -2.16 -19.33
N ALA A 324 17.27 -2.23 -20.46
CA ALA A 324 18.03 -3.41 -20.85
C ALA A 324 19.21 -3.74 -19.90
N GLU A 325 19.69 -2.75 -19.15
CA GLU A 325 20.78 -2.92 -18.17
C GLU A 325 20.30 -3.42 -16.80
N MET A 326 18.98 -3.46 -16.55
CA MET A 326 18.42 -3.85 -15.25
C MET A 326 18.64 -5.34 -14.99
N SER A 327 19.32 -5.65 -13.89
CA SER A 327 19.53 -7.03 -13.43
C SER A 327 18.27 -7.57 -12.76
N VAL A 328 17.84 -8.77 -13.20
CA VAL A 328 16.68 -9.50 -12.65
C VAL A 328 17.16 -10.71 -11.87
N GLY A 329 16.59 -10.96 -10.70
CA GLY A 329 16.95 -12.16 -9.93
C GLY A 329 16.47 -12.14 -8.49
N ASP A 330 17.02 -13.04 -7.70
CA ASP A 330 16.75 -13.15 -6.26
C ASP A 330 17.20 -11.87 -5.54
N GLY A 331 16.28 -11.26 -4.78
CA GLY A 331 16.46 -9.98 -4.10
C GLY A 331 17.59 -9.94 -3.07
N PHE A 332 18.09 -11.08 -2.64
CA PHE A 332 19.27 -11.18 -1.77
C PHE A 332 20.61 -11.11 -2.52
N LYS A 333 20.60 -11.26 -3.85
CA LYS A 333 21.85 -11.18 -4.63
C LYS A 333 22.28 -9.73 -4.83
N PRO A 334 23.58 -9.42 -4.59
CA PRO A 334 24.09 -8.07 -4.83
C PRO A 334 23.88 -7.63 -6.28
N GLY A 335 23.49 -6.36 -6.46
CA GLY A 335 23.31 -5.75 -7.78
C GLY A 335 21.98 -6.09 -8.48
N VAL A 336 21.15 -6.95 -7.92
CA VAL A 336 19.79 -7.18 -8.42
C VAL A 336 18.92 -5.97 -8.13
N VAL A 337 18.21 -5.48 -9.17
CA VAL A 337 17.30 -4.32 -9.06
C VAL A 337 15.84 -4.67 -9.36
N ILE A 338 15.59 -5.83 -9.98
CA ILE A 338 14.24 -6.32 -10.26
C ILE A 338 14.09 -7.71 -9.63
N GLY A 339 13.18 -7.81 -8.66
CA GLY A 339 12.78 -9.07 -8.04
C GLY A 339 11.74 -9.84 -8.84
N PRO A 340 11.24 -10.98 -8.32
CA PRO A 340 10.16 -11.74 -8.93
C PRO A 340 8.81 -11.00 -8.84
N LEU A 341 7.83 -11.42 -9.63
CA LEU A 341 6.43 -11.19 -9.36
C LEU A 341 5.99 -12.06 -8.18
N ILE A 342 4.93 -11.65 -7.48
CA ILE A 342 4.55 -12.31 -6.22
C ILE A 342 4.19 -13.79 -6.38
N ASP A 343 3.55 -14.15 -7.48
CA ASP A 343 3.07 -15.50 -7.75
C ASP A 343 2.90 -15.75 -9.26
N GLU A 344 2.52 -16.98 -9.60
CA GLU A 344 2.27 -17.41 -10.98
C GLU A 344 1.08 -16.68 -11.60
N GLN A 345 0.08 -16.28 -10.81
CA GLN A 345 -1.10 -15.54 -11.31
C GLN A 345 -0.67 -14.13 -11.78
N GLY A 346 0.16 -13.46 -10.99
CA GLY A 346 0.73 -12.16 -11.37
C GLY A 346 1.58 -12.25 -12.64
N LEU A 347 2.41 -13.30 -12.75
CA LEU A 347 3.23 -13.56 -13.92
C LEU A 347 2.40 -13.83 -15.17
N ALA A 348 1.39 -14.71 -15.08
CA ALA A 348 0.49 -15.03 -16.20
C ALA A 348 -0.29 -13.80 -16.70
N LYS A 349 -0.68 -12.89 -15.78
CA LYS A 349 -1.33 -11.62 -16.15
C LYS A 349 -0.40 -10.73 -16.97
N VAL A 350 0.86 -10.63 -16.59
CA VAL A 350 1.86 -9.84 -17.34
C VAL A 350 2.11 -10.42 -18.72
N GLU A 351 2.23 -11.74 -18.82
CA GLU A 351 2.37 -12.47 -20.11
C GLU A 351 1.16 -12.23 -21.01
N ASP A 352 -0.06 -12.30 -20.47
CA ASP A 352 -1.30 -12.05 -21.20
C ASP A 352 -1.36 -10.61 -21.74
N HIS A 353 -0.98 -9.62 -20.93
CA HIS A 353 -0.96 -8.22 -21.34
C HIS A 353 0.06 -7.93 -22.46
N VAL A 354 1.26 -8.52 -22.36
CA VAL A 354 2.28 -8.37 -23.41
C VAL A 354 1.85 -9.09 -24.68
N SER A 355 1.30 -10.30 -24.59
CA SER A 355 0.81 -11.09 -25.72
C SER A 355 -0.34 -10.37 -26.46
N ASP A 356 -1.31 -9.80 -25.71
CA ASP A 356 -2.40 -9.01 -26.27
C ASP A 356 -1.86 -7.79 -27.05
N ALA A 357 -0.89 -7.08 -26.47
CA ALA A 357 -0.29 -5.91 -27.12
C ALA A 357 0.42 -6.29 -28.42
N LEU A 358 1.22 -7.36 -28.41
CA LEU A 358 1.92 -7.85 -29.61
C LEU A 358 0.96 -8.33 -30.70
N ALA A 359 -0.08 -9.08 -30.33
CA ALA A 359 -1.12 -9.53 -31.27
C ALA A 359 -1.86 -8.37 -31.95
N LYS A 360 -1.91 -7.21 -31.29
CA LYS A 360 -2.54 -5.98 -31.79
C LYS A 360 -1.56 -5.00 -32.45
N GLY A 361 -0.32 -5.41 -32.68
CA GLY A 361 0.67 -4.65 -33.47
C GLY A 361 1.68 -3.82 -32.66
N ALA A 362 1.70 -3.90 -31.33
CA ALA A 362 2.79 -3.34 -30.55
C ALA A 362 4.12 -4.04 -30.83
N LYS A 363 5.24 -3.36 -30.51
CA LYS A 363 6.59 -3.88 -30.71
C LYS A 363 7.35 -3.83 -29.39
N VAL A 364 8.11 -4.90 -29.11
CA VAL A 364 9.05 -4.94 -27.99
C VAL A 364 10.34 -4.23 -28.38
N LEU A 365 10.76 -3.22 -27.63
CA LEU A 365 12.11 -2.64 -27.74
C LEU A 365 13.12 -3.38 -26.89
N THR A 366 12.72 -3.83 -25.69
CA THR A 366 13.53 -4.66 -24.79
C THR A 366 12.63 -5.51 -23.90
N GLY A 367 13.10 -6.65 -23.45
CA GLY A 367 12.38 -7.56 -22.53
C GLY A 367 11.31 -8.41 -23.21
N GLY A 368 10.11 -8.42 -22.67
CA GLY A 368 8.90 -9.03 -23.25
C GLY A 368 8.74 -10.52 -22.99
N LYS A 369 9.46 -11.12 -22.05
CA LYS A 369 9.40 -12.58 -21.80
C LYS A 369 9.62 -12.95 -20.33
N ARG A 370 9.03 -14.06 -19.93
CA ARG A 370 9.34 -14.80 -18.72
C ARG A 370 10.80 -15.25 -18.75
N ILE A 371 11.43 -15.31 -17.59
CA ILE A 371 12.76 -15.91 -17.41
C ILE A 371 12.55 -17.36 -16.97
N ASP A 372 13.15 -18.30 -17.73
CA ASP A 372 13.06 -19.72 -17.43
C ASP A 372 13.80 -20.07 -16.13
N GLY A 373 13.28 -21.04 -15.38
CA GLY A 373 13.87 -21.55 -14.14
C GLY A 373 12.93 -21.47 -12.96
N ALA A 374 13.49 -21.53 -11.75
CA ALA A 374 12.72 -21.34 -10.52
C ALA A 374 12.34 -19.87 -10.35
N GLY A 375 11.19 -19.65 -9.70
CA GLY A 375 10.68 -18.31 -9.43
C GLY A 375 9.87 -17.67 -10.57
N THR A 376 9.22 -16.58 -10.25
CA THR A 376 8.22 -15.91 -11.08
C THR A 376 8.78 -14.64 -11.73
N PHE A 377 9.89 -14.79 -12.44
CA PHE A 377 10.61 -13.65 -13.03
C PHE A 377 10.12 -13.29 -14.44
N PHE A 378 9.98 -11.98 -14.68
CA PHE A 378 9.68 -11.42 -15.99
C PHE A 378 10.70 -10.32 -16.34
N THR A 379 11.16 -10.27 -17.59
CA THR A 379 12.12 -9.27 -18.04
C THR A 379 11.51 -7.87 -18.02
N PRO A 380 12.23 -6.84 -17.51
CA PRO A 380 11.81 -5.45 -17.65
C PRO A 380 11.59 -5.11 -19.13
N THR A 381 10.41 -4.57 -19.43
CA THR A 381 9.89 -4.51 -20.80
C THR A 381 9.52 -3.09 -21.19
N VAL A 382 9.87 -2.70 -22.42
CA VAL A 382 9.42 -1.48 -23.06
C VAL A 382 8.69 -1.84 -24.36
N LEU A 383 7.44 -1.37 -24.50
CA LEU A 383 6.58 -1.57 -25.67
C LEU A 383 6.36 -0.26 -26.41
N THR A 384 6.42 -0.29 -27.75
CA THR A 384 6.07 0.83 -28.65
C THR A 384 4.94 0.45 -29.59
N GLY A 385 4.34 1.44 -30.25
CA GLY A 385 3.20 1.21 -31.13
C GLY A 385 1.95 0.76 -30.38
N VAL A 386 1.85 1.12 -29.11
CA VAL A 386 0.72 0.76 -28.27
C VAL A 386 -0.51 1.62 -28.60
N ALA A 387 -1.69 0.99 -28.64
CA ALA A 387 -2.96 1.62 -28.96
C ALA A 387 -3.99 1.44 -27.84
N ARG A 388 -5.01 2.32 -27.79
CA ARG A 388 -6.07 2.34 -26.76
C ARG A 388 -6.87 1.01 -26.62
N GLY A 389 -6.92 0.18 -27.65
CA GLY A 389 -7.63 -1.11 -27.65
C GLY A 389 -6.86 -2.27 -27.02
N MET A 390 -5.63 -2.05 -26.54
CA MET A 390 -4.80 -3.06 -25.90
C MET A 390 -5.06 -3.11 -24.40
N LYS A 391 -4.90 -4.29 -23.78
CA LYS A 391 -5.07 -4.47 -22.32
C LYS A 391 -4.18 -3.54 -21.52
N VAL A 392 -2.92 -3.39 -21.89
CA VAL A 392 -1.96 -2.45 -21.26
C VAL A 392 -2.40 -0.99 -21.24
N ALA A 393 -3.39 -0.60 -22.04
CA ALA A 393 -3.95 0.75 -22.06
C ALA A 393 -5.12 0.92 -21.09
N ARG A 394 -5.85 -0.15 -20.79
CA ARG A 394 -7.11 -0.12 -20.04
C ARG A 394 -7.03 -0.72 -18.65
N GLU A 395 -6.19 -1.72 -18.47
CA GLU A 395 -6.06 -2.50 -17.26
C GLU A 395 -4.74 -2.19 -16.53
N GLU A 396 -4.75 -2.26 -15.22
CA GLU A 396 -3.54 -2.18 -14.40
C GLU A 396 -2.70 -3.45 -14.62
N THR A 397 -1.51 -3.32 -15.22
CA THR A 397 -0.63 -4.47 -15.50
C THR A 397 -0.04 -5.08 -14.24
N PHE A 398 0.37 -4.25 -13.29
CA PHE A 398 1.01 -4.64 -12.02
C PHE A 398 2.27 -5.48 -12.21
N GLY A 399 3.10 -5.07 -13.17
CA GLY A 399 4.33 -5.74 -13.57
C GLY A 399 5.30 -4.82 -14.32
N PRO A 400 6.51 -5.29 -14.68
CA PRO A 400 7.60 -4.48 -15.19
C PRO A 400 7.46 -4.17 -16.70
N VAL A 401 6.31 -3.69 -17.12
CA VAL A 401 6.01 -3.38 -18.54
C VAL A 401 5.69 -1.90 -18.71
N ALA A 402 6.46 -1.20 -19.52
CA ALA A 402 6.30 0.20 -19.89
C ALA A 402 5.75 0.36 -21.32
N PRO A 403 4.43 0.50 -21.50
CA PRO A 403 3.84 0.78 -22.81
C PRO A 403 3.92 2.27 -23.13
N LEU A 404 4.47 2.61 -24.30
CA LEU A 404 4.66 3.99 -24.78
C LEU A 404 3.56 4.36 -25.78
N PHE A 405 2.89 5.48 -25.50
CA PHE A 405 1.85 6.08 -26.34
C PHE A 405 2.34 7.41 -26.91
N ARG A 406 1.97 7.73 -28.15
CA ARG A 406 2.22 9.05 -28.76
C ARG A 406 1.06 9.99 -28.45
N PHE A 407 1.36 11.27 -28.30
CA PHE A 407 0.36 12.35 -28.31
C PHE A 407 0.91 13.59 -29.04
N GLU A 408 0.01 14.47 -29.49
CA GLU A 408 0.37 15.67 -30.24
C GLU A 408 0.22 16.95 -29.41
N THR A 409 -0.91 17.13 -28.74
CA THR A 409 -1.24 18.39 -28.04
C THR A 409 -1.49 18.17 -26.55
N VAL A 410 -1.43 19.26 -25.78
CA VAL A 410 -1.76 19.26 -24.34
C VAL A 410 -3.19 18.77 -24.10
N GLU A 411 -4.14 19.22 -24.92
CA GLU A 411 -5.54 18.84 -24.84
C GLU A 411 -5.77 17.36 -25.10
N ASP A 412 -5.09 16.82 -26.11
CA ASP A 412 -5.18 15.42 -26.49
C ASP A 412 -4.66 14.53 -25.34
N VAL A 413 -3.49 14.83 -24.77
CA VAL A 413 -2.93 14.00 -23.70
C VAL A 413 -3.73 14.09 -22.40
N ILE A 414 -4.31 15.24 -22.05
CA ILE A 414 -5.21 15.37 -20.90
C ILE A 414 -6.44 14.49 -21.10
N ALA A 415 -7.07 14.54 -22.29
CA ALA A 415 -8.22 13.71 -22.59
C ALA A 415 -7.90 12.22 -22.53
N GLN A 416 -6.74 11.80 -23.07
CA GLN A 416 -6.28 10.41 -23.02
C GLN A 416 -5.93 9.97 -21.60
N ALA A 417 -5.28 10.81 -20.80
CA ALA A 417 -4.92 10.53 -19.43
C ALA A 417 -6.15 10.30 -18.55
N ASN A 418 -7.19 11.13 -18.72
CA ASN A 418 -8.43 11.06 -17.94
C ASN A 418 -9.42 9.97 -18.41
N ASP A 419 -9.23 9.39 -19.62
CA ASP A 419 -10.07 8.29 -20.18
C ASP A 419 -9.79 6.96 -19.46
N THR A 420 -10.11 6.90 -18.19
CA THR A 420 -9.98 5.73 -17.32
C THR A 420 -10.95 5.81 -16.12
N GLU A 421 -11.34 4.67 -15.58
CA GLU A 421 -12.10 4.62 -14.32
C GLU A 421 -11.23 4.94 -13.08
N PHE A 422 -9.91 4.89 -13.21
CA PHE A 422 -8.95 5.11 -12.13
C PHE A 422 -8.59 6.59 -11.96
N GLY A 423 -8.10 6.95 -10.77
CA GLY A 423 -7.68 8.32 -10.45
C GLY A 423 -6.75 8.37 -9.22
N LEU A 424 -5.75 7.44 -9.11
CA LEU A 424 -4.85 7.41 -7.97
C LEU A 424 -3.68 8.38 -8.14
N ALA A 425 -2.80 8.09 -9.09
CA ALA A 425 -1.57 8.85 -9.34
C ALA A 425 -1.44 9.24 -10.82
N ALA A 426 -0.80 10.38 -11.08
CA ALA A 426 -0.36 10.82 -12.39
C ALA A 426 1.02 11.46 -12.28
N TYR A 427 1.79 11.41 -13.37
CA TYR A 427 3.12 12.01 -13.45
C TYR A 427 3.24 12.79 -14.75
N PHE A 428 3.95 13.92 -14.72
CA PHE A 428 4.34 14.57 -15.96
C PHE A 428 5.64 15.36 -15.85
N TYR A 429 6.30 15.52 -17.00
CA TYR A 429 7.54 16.28 -17.15
C TYR A 429 7.34 17.40 -18.17
N ALA A 430 7.57 18.64 -17.77
CA ALA A 430 7.42 19.85 -18.59
C ALA A 430 8.28 20.99 -18.04
N GLY A 431 8.74 21.88 -18.92
CA GLY A 431 9.52 23.07 -18.55
C GLY A 431 8.70 24.35 -18.38
N ASP A 432 7.60 24.51 -19.12
CA ASP A 432 6.78 25.74 -19.09
C ASP A 432 5.83 25.78 -17.90
N LEU A 433 5.93 26.81 -17.05
CA LEU A 433 5.16 26.94 -15.82
C LEU A 433 3.63 27.04 -16.06
N LYS A 434 3.19 27.68 -17.16
CA LYS A 434 1.77 27.78 -17.49
C LYS A 434 1.20 26.42 -17.89
N LYS A 435 2.00 25.65 -18.68
CA LYS A 435 1.67 24.27 -19.03
C LYS A 435 1.57 23.40 -17.77
N VAL A 436 2.53 23.53 -16.85
CA VAL A 436 2.56 22.79 -15.59
C VAL A 436 1.26 22.99 -14.80
N TRP A 437 0.85 24.22 -14.54
CA TRP A 437 -0.39 24.51 -13.81
C TRP A 437 -1.63 24.01 -14.55
N ARG A 438 -1.72 24.27 -15.86
CA ARG A 438 -2.84 23.82 -16.69
C ARG A 438 -3.03 22.31 -16.66
N VAL A 439 -1.95 21.56 -16.80
CA VAL A 439 -1.97 20.09 -16.82
C VAL A 439 -2.29 19.55 -15.41
N ALA A 440 -1.66 20.10 -14.36
CA ALA A 440 -1.89 19.65 -12.99
C ALA A 440 -3.36 19.83 -12.55
N GLU A 441 -3.99 20.94 -12.90
CA GLU A 441 -5.39 21.19 -12.53
C GLU A 441 -6.39 20.38 -13.38
N ALA A 442 -6.02 20.01 -14.61
CA ALA A 442 -6.90 19.30 -15.52
C ALA A 442 -6.86 17.77 -15.37
N LEU A 443 -5.82 17.21 -14.78
CA LEU A 443 -5.69 15.78 -14.54
C LEU A 443 -6.57 15.32 -13.38
N GLU A 444 -7.41 14.31 -13.60
CA GLU A 444 -8.38 13.77 -12.63
C GLU A 444 -7.75 12.68 -11.75
N TYR A 445 -6.77 13.06 -10.92
CA TYR A 445 -6.04 12.16 -10.03
C TYR A 445 -5.90 12.75 -8.63
N GLY A 446 -5.86 11.88 -7.63
CA GLY A 446 -5.68 12.31 -6.24
C GLY A 446 -4.27 12.81 -5.93
N MET A 447 -3.28 12.36 -6.71
CA MET A 447 -1.86 12.73 -6.55
C MET A 447 -1.20 12.96 -7.89
N ILE A 448 -0.38 14.02 -7.98
CA ILE A 448 0.32 14.36 -9.23
C ILE A 448 1.80 14.64 -8.92
N GLY A 449 2.69 13.87 -9.56
CA GLY A 449 4.14 14.11 -9.56
C GLY A 449 4.54 14.99 -10.74
N ILE A 450 5.16 16.12 -10.46
CA ILE A 450 5.61 17.10 -11.47
C ILE A 450 7.12 17.09 -11.50
N ASN A 451 7.71 16.72 -12.63
CA ASN A 451 9.14 16.57 -12.81
C ASN A 451 9.79 15.64 -11.77
N THR A 452 9.06 14.62 -11.33
CA THR A 452 9.51 13.57 -10.41
C THR A 452 8.80 12.26 -10.71
N GLY A 453 9.47 11.13 -10.53
CA GLY A 453 8.90 9.78 -10.62
C GLY A 453 8.50 9.18 -9.26
N LEU A 454 8.78 9.89 -8.15
CA LEU A 454 8.47 9.45 -6.80
C LEU A 454 7.72 10.55 -6.07
N MET A 455 6.56 10.22 -5.46
CA MET A 455 5.72 11.21 -4.77
C MET A 455 5.22 10.75 -3.40
N SER A 456 5.43 9.49 -3.04
CA SER A 456 4.91 8.95 -1.77
C SER A 456 5.72 9.46 -0.59
N SER A 457 5.03 10.06 0.39
CA SER A 457 5.60 10.52 1.66
C SER A 457 4.54 10.38 2.75
N GLU A 458 4.97 10.08 3.98
CA GLU A 458 4.11 10.07 5.17
C GLU A 458 3.51 11.44 5.49
N THR A 459 4.17 12.51 5.05
CA THR A 459 3.76 13.90 5.30
C THR A 459 2.70 14.42 4.34
N ALA A 460 2.52 13.75 3.18
CA ALA A 460 1.59 14.13 2.14
C ALA A 460 0.33 13.25 2.14
N PRO A 461 -0.86 13.80 1.75
CA PRO A 461 -2.08 13.01 1.68
C PRO A 461 -2.03 12.04 0.48
N PHE A 462 -1.95 10.76 0.76
CA PHE A 462 -1.97 9.69 -0.22
C PHE A 462 -3.40 9.21 -0.42
N GLY A 463 -3.85 9.08 -1.67
CA GLY A 463 -5.16 8.50 -2.00
C GLY A 463 -5.70 8.93 -3.35
N GLY A 464 -6.63 8.13 -3.85
CA GLY A 464 -7.24 8.30 -5.15
C GLY A 464 -8.61 8.98 -5.14
N ILE A 465 -9.09 9.22 -6.35
CA ILE A 465 -10.47 9.61 -6.68
C ILE A 465 -11.06 8.58 -7.66
N LYS A 466 -12.30 8.73 -8.09
CA LYS A 466 -13.00 7.79 -8.96
C LYS A 466 -12.97 6.35 -8.38
N GLN A 467 -12.66 5.35 -9.20
CA GLN A 467 -12.60 3.94 -8.77
C GLN A 467 -11.28 3.56 -8.09
N SER A 468 -10.38 4.52 -7.88
CA SER A 468 -9.15 4.30 -7.10
C SER A 468 -9.35 4.46 -5.60
N GLY A 469 -10.51 4.91 -5.14
CA GLY A 469 -10.86 4.78 -3.73
C GLY A 469 -11.45 6.02 -3.06
N LEU A 470 -11.47 5.96 -1.73
CA LEU A 470 -12.06 6.95 -0.82
C LEU A 470 -11.15 7.14 0.40
N GLY A 471 -11.08 8.38 0.89
CA GLY A 471 -10.24 8.74 2.03
C GLY A 471 -8.83 9.11 1.63
N ARG A 472 -8.01 9.41 2.64
CA ARG A 472 -6.58 9.70 2.47
C ARG A 472 -5.77 9.03 3.57
N GLU A 473 -4.57 8.58 3.23
CA GLU A 473 -3.58 8.05 4.17
C GLU A 473 -2.37 9.00 4.23
N GLY A 474 -1.65 8.98 5.35
CA GLY A 474 -0.56 9.95 5.56
C GLY A 474 -1.06 11.37 5.85
N SER A 475 -0.14 12.29 6.03
CA SER A 475 -0.37 13.66 6.47
C SER A 475 -1.26 13.75 7.73
N ARG A 476 -1.61 14.95 8.15
CA ARG A 476 -2.62 15.16 9.21
C ARG A 476 -4.02 14.64 8.82
N HIS A 477 -4.32 14.64 7.52
CA HIS A 477 -5.65 14.25 7.01
C HIS A 477 -5.94 12.75 7.17
N GLY A 478 -4.92 11.90 7.16
CA GLY A 478 -5.11 10.46 7.35
C GLY A 478 -5.66 10.08 8.73
N ALA A 479 -5.56 10.96 9.74
CA ALA A 479 -6.18 10.75 11.04
C ALA A 479 -7.68 11.05 11.06
N ASP A 480 -8.17 11.93 10.18
CA ASP A 480 -9.58 12.38 10.16
C ASP A 480 -10.55 11.22 9.92
N ASP A 481 -10.16 10.24 9.11
CA ASP A 481 -10.97 9.06 8.80
C ASP A 481 -11.18 8.11 10.00
N TYR A 482 -10.39 8.26 11.06
CA TYR A 482 -10.44 7.45 12.30
C TYR A 482 -11.11 8.19 13.46
N LEU A 483 -11.65 9.38 13.19
CA LEU A 483 -12.24 10.27 14.17
C LEU A 483 -13.72 10.57 13.89
N GLU A 484 -14.47 10.81 14.95
CA GLU A 484 -15.80 11.39 14.93
C GLU A 484 -15.78 12.79 15.56
N MET A 485 -16.49 13.73 14.95
CA MET A 485 -16.76 15.03 15.54
C MET A 485 -18.01 14.95 16.41
N LYS A 486 -17.90 15.41 17.68
CA LYS A 486 -19.03 15.52 18.58
C LYS A 486 -19.23 16.97 18.98
N TYR A 487 -20.37 17.50 18.65
CA TYR A 487 -20.80 18.82 19.05
C TYR A 487 -21.38 18.82 20.46
N LEU A 488 -20.94 19.74 21.30
CA LEU A 488 -21.42 19.98 22.65
C LEU A 488 -22.00 21.39 22.72
N CYS A 489 -23.24 21.50 23.14
CA CYS A 489 -23.89 22.78 23.42
C CYS A 489 -24.17 22.86 24.92
N ILE A 490 -23.52 23.79 25.60
CA ILE A 490 -23.65 24.02 27.03
C ILE A 490 -24.55 25.25 27.20
N GLY A 491 -25.71 25.08 27.82
CA GLY A 491 -26.64 26.16 28.11
C GLY A 491 -26.60 26.60 29.56
N GLY A 492 -27.08 27.82 29.84
CA GLY A 492 -27.15 28.37 31.19
C GLY A 492 -25.81 28.79 31.79
N VAL A 493 -24.86 29.21 30.93
CA VAL A 493 -23.49 29.64 31.32
C VAL A 493 -23.20 31.07 30.90
#